data_c678b28b023fc6ff8013802e3e6c8fc0
#
_entry.id   c678b28b023fc6ff8013802e3e6c8fc0
#
_cell.length_a   1.000
_cell.length_b   1.000
_cell.length_c   1.000
_cell.angle_alpha   90.00
_cell.angle_beta   90.00
_cell.angle_gamma   90.00
#
_symmetry.space_group_name_H-M   'P 1'
#
loop_
_entity.id
_entity.type
_entity.pdbx_description
1 polymer ?
#
loop_
_entity_poly.entity_id
_entity_poly.type
_entity_poly.pdbx_seq_one_letter_code
_entity_poly.pdbx_strand_id
1 'polypeptide(L)'
;MEARRQAQAALAFAASIVESSDDAIVGMTLDGMVTSWNAGAERLYGYTAREVIGQWPIGITAPEDEQPKILKRVGRGERVDHYETVCVRKDGRRIDVSVTVSPIWGTGGKIIGASSIARDITHCKEAEAPTPERDTLRYVASLAAGAAHEINNPLMVIIGHAELLADKVGTQGRGQIDEILKALSRIQEIVMRMERVTRIELSEKAPYLPEMLDLIRSSEPELPLH
;
A
#
# COMPACT_ATOMS: atom_id res chain seq x y z
N MET A 1 -3.15 -19.95 -49.79
CA MET A 1 -2.77 -18.53 -49.67
C MET A 1 -3.47 -17.87 -48.49
N GLU A 2 -4.74 -18.17 -48.24
CA GLU A 2 -5.56 -17.57 -47.17
C GLU A 2 -5.11 -17.91 -45.74
N ALA A 3 -4.76 -19.16 -45.45
CA ALA A 3 -4.25 -19.57 -44.13
C ALA A 3 -2.95 -18.84 -43.73
N ARG A 4 -2.08 -18.57 -44.69
CA ARG A 4 -0.82 -17.79 -44.45
C ARG A 4 -1.12 -16.33 -44.16
N ARG A 5 -2.11 -15.72 -44.82
CA ARG A 5 -2.57 -14.34 -44.56
C ARG A 5 -3.22 -14.22 -43.16
N GLN A 6 -4.06 -15.18 -42.82
CA GLN A 6 -4.70 -15.22 -41.47
C GLN A 6 -3.69 -15.39 -40.35
N ALA A 7 -2.72 -16.31 -40.51
CA ALA A 7 -1.63 -16.47 -39.54
C ALA A 7 -0.79 -15.21 -39.39
N GLN A 8 -0.47 -14.53 -40.50
CA GLN A 8 0.31 -13.29 -40.48
C GLN A 8 -0.47 -12.13 -39.83
N ALA A 9 -1.78 -12.04 -40.06
CA ALA A 9 -2.67 -11.05 -39.42
C ALA A 9 -2.75 -11.30 -37.88
N ALA A 10 -2.90 -12.56 -37.47
CA ALA A 10 -2.93 -12.91 -36.05
C ALA A 10 -1.61 -12.58 -35.33
N LEU A 11 -0.47 -12.85 -35.97
CA LEU A 11 0.85 -12.47 -35.42
C LEU A 11 1.02 -10.95 -35.30
N ALA A 12 0.61 -10.18 -36.34
CA ALA A 12 0.65 -8.74 -36.31
C ALA A 12 -0.24 -8.15 -35.22
N PHE A 13 -1.42 -8.72 -35.03
CA PHE A 13 -2.35 -8.33 -33.96
C PHE A 13 -1.77 -8.61 -32.56
N ALA A 14 -1.21 -9.80 -32.34
CA ALA A 14 -0.56 -10.13 -31.07
C ALA A 14 0.64 -9.22 -30.77
N ALA A 15 1.46 -8.93 -31.78
CA ALA A 15 2.57 -7.99 -31.67
C ALA A 15 2.08 -6.58 -31.28
N SER A 16 0.97 -6.11 -31.88
CA SER A 16 0.42 -4.78 -31.58
C SER A 16 -0.13 -4.68 -30.13
N ILE A 17 -0.69 -5.76 -29.59
CA ILE A 17 -1.11 -5.82 -28.17
C ILE A 17 0.10 -5.67 -27.25
N VAL A 18 1.17 -6.41 -27.50
CA VAL A 18 2.40 -6.35 -26.73
C VAL A 18 3.02 -4.94 -26.80
N GLU A 19 3.05 -4.37 -27.98
CA GLU A 19 3.64 -3.04 -28.24
C GLU A 19 2.85 -1.91 -27.57
N SER A 20 1.52 -2.02 -27.52
CA SER A 20 0.63 -1.02 -26.90
C SER A 20 0.49 -1.14 -25.38
N SER A 21 1.10 -2.16 -24.77
CA SER A 21 1.06 -2.35 -23.32
C SER A 21 1.82 -1.25 -22.58
N ASP A 22 1.25 -0.77 -21.46
CA ASP A 22 1.95 0.14 -20.54
C ASP A 22 2.99 -0.58 -19.69
N ASP A 23 2.78 -1.87 -19.41
CA ASP A 23 3.76 -2.69 -18.71
C ASP A 23 4.96 -2.98 -19.65
N ALA A 24 6.15 -3.03 -19.08
CA ALA A 24 7.35 -3.46 -19.78
C ALA A 24 7.28 -4.97 -20.05
N ILE A 25 7.27 -5.36 -21.34
CA ILE A 25 7.26 -6.75 -21.76
C ILE A 25 8.58 -7.05 -22.50
N VAL A 26 9.36 -7.95 -21.92
CA VAL A 26 10.70 -8.31 -22.39
C VAL A 26 10.77 -9.80 -22.64
N GLY A 27 11.15 -10.20 -23.85
CA GLY A 27 11.52 -11.58 -24.15
C GLY A 27 13.02 -11.76 -24.04
N MET A 28 13.45 -12.93 -23.55
CA MET A 28 14.88 -13.25 -23.44
C MET A 28 15.12 -14.76 -23.63
N THR A 29 16.34 -15.11 -24.02
CA THR A 29 16.80 -16.51 -24.01
C THR A 29 17.00 -16.99 -22.57
N LEU A 30 17.16 -18.31 -22.36
CA LEU A 30 17.50 -18.85 -21.02
C LEU A 30 18.89 -18.42 -20.54
N ASP A 31 19.77 -18.00 -21.46
CA ASP A 31 21.06 -17.42 -21.13
C ASP A 31 20.97 -15.90 -20.83
N GLY A 32 19.76 -15.31 -20.87
CA GLY A 32 19.50 -13.93 -20.48
C GLY A 32 19.67 -12.90 -21.59
N MET A 33 19.91 -13.31 -22.85
CA MET A 33 20.00 -12.39 -23.98
C MET A 33 18.61 -11.87 -24.35
N VAL A 34 18.44 -10.55 -24.45
CA VAL A 34 17.18 -9.91 -24.85
C VAL A 34 16.83 -10.24 -26.29
N THR A 35 15.63 -10.75 -26.53
CA THR A 35 15.09 -11.09 -27.85
C THR A 35 13.95 -10.20 -28.31
N SER A 36 13.21 -9.62 -27.36
CA SER A 36 12.15 -8.64 -27.67
C SER A 36 12.06 -7.59 -26.58
N TRP A 37 11.61 -6.41 -26.95
CA TRP A 37 11.54 -5.23 -26.10
C TRP A 37 10.42 -4.33 -26.59
N ASN A 38 9.33 -4.18 -25.84
CA ASN A 38 8.18 -3.37 -26.27
C ASN A 38 8.34 -1.88 -25.88
N ALA A 39 7.43 -1.04 -26.38
CA ALA A 39 7.40 0.38 -26.05
C ALA A 39 7.23 0.65 -24.54
N GLY A 40 6.52 -0.22 -23.80
CA GLY A 40 6.43 -0.16 -22.34
C GLY A 40 7.79 -0.31 -21.66
N ALA A 41 8.62 -1.24 -22.14
CA ALA A 41 9.98 -1.43 -21.65
C ALA A 41 10.90 -0.23 -21.99
N GLU A 42 10.75 0.38 -23.16
CA GLU A 42 11.47 1.62 -23.49
C GLU A 42 11.12 2.75 -22.53
N ARG A 43 9.82 2.92 -22.21
CA ARG A 43 9.36 3.94 -21.26
C ARG A 43 9.85 3.66 -19.83
N LEU A 44 9.74 2.40 -19.39
CA LEU A 44 10.10 2.02 -18.03
C LEU A 44 11.60 2.12 -17.77
N TYR A 45 12.43 1.54 -18.63
CA TYR A 45 13.88 1.42 -18.41
C TYR A 45 14.71 2.54 -19.07
N GLY A 46 14.14 3.25 -20.06
CA GLY A 46 14.81 4.34 -20.75
C GLY A 46 15.80 3.90 -21.85
N TYR A 47 15.87 2.60 -22.15
CA TYR A 47 16.68 2.04 -23.25
C TYR A 47 15.78 1.73 -24.44
N THR A 48 16.25 2.01 -25.65
CA THR A 48 15.55 1.62 -26.88
C THR A 48 15.78 0.14 -27.20
N ALA A 49 14.84 -0.48 -27.92
CA ALA A 49 14.98 -1.87 -28.37
C ALA A 49 16.31 -2.11 -29.15
N ARG A 50 16.74 -1.14 -29.91
CA ARG A 50 18.01 -1.22 -30.70
C ARG A 50 19.25 -1.32 -29.82
N GLU A 51 19.22 -0.77 -28.63
CA GLU A 51 20.35 -0.77 -27.70
C GLU A 51 20.46 -2.08 -26.92
N VAL A 52 19.33 -2.76 -26.70
CA VAL A 52 19.28 -3.90 -25.77
C VAL A 52 19.07 -5.25 -26.44
N ILE A 53 18.45 -5.32 -27.62
CA ILE A 53 18.25 -6.59 -28.33
C ILE A 53 19.60 -7.22 -28.67
N GLY A 54 19.76 -8.50 -28.34
CA GLY A 54 21.01 -9.22 -28.52
C GLY A 54 22.07 -8.91 -27.46
N GLN A 55 21.74 -8.12 -26.45
CA GLN A 55 22.62 -7.81 -25.33
C GLN A 55 22.14 -8.48 -24.05
N TRP A 56 23.05 -8.65 -23.09
CA TRP A 56 22.70 -8.95 -21.71
C TRP A 56 22.28 -7.63 -21.03
N PRO A 57 21.14 -7.57 -20.31
CA PRO A 57 20.66 -6.33 -19.69
C PRO A 57 21.43 -6.02 -18.40
N ILE A 58 22.73 -5.76 -18.51
CA ILE A 58 23.60 -5.45 -17.36
C ILE A 58 23.11 -4.15 -16.70
N GLY A 59 22.87 -4.22 -15.39
CA GLY A 59 22.53 -3.06 -14.56
C GLY A 59 21.06 -2.63 -14.59
N ILE A 60 20.19 -3.30 -15.37
CA ILE A 60 18.74 -3.00 -15.35
C ILE A 60 18.06 -3.56 -14.09
N THR A 61 18.49 -4.71 -13.62
CA THR A 61 17.98 -5.33 -12.39
C THR A 61 19.02 -5.30 -11.28
N ALA A 62 18.61 -4.88 -10.09
CA ALA A 62 19.42 -5.00 -8.88
C ALA A 62 18.69 -5.95 -7.90
N PRO A 63 19.37 -6.91 -7.26
CA PRO A 63 20.80 -7.25 -7.36
C PRO A 63 21.14 -8.11 -8.60
N GLU A 64 22.36 -7.97 -9.10
CA GLU A 64 22.85 -8.63 -10.32
C GLU A 64 22.80 -10.18 -10.27
N ASP A 65 22.83 -10.76 -9.09
CA ASP A 65 22.86 -12.21 -8.90
C ASP A 65 21.47 -12.88 -8.88
N GLU A 66 20.38 -12.11 -8.91
CA GLU A 66 19.01 -12.66 -8.86
C GLU A 66 18.50 -13.10 -10.23
N GLN A 67 18.82 -12.37 -11.29
CA GLN A 67 18.37 -12.70 -12.64
C GLN A 67 18.81 -14.11 -13.09
N PRO A 68 20.07 -14.56 -12.88
CA PRO A 68 20.46 -15.93 -13.20
C PRO A 68 19.70 -16.99 -12.40
N LYS A 69 19.36 -16.71 -11.14
CA LYS A 69 18.57 -17.61 -10.29
C LYS A 69 17.14 -17.76 -10.81
N ILE A 70 16.52 -16.64 -11.22
CA ILE A 70 15.18 -16.60 -11.80
C ILE A 70 15.16 -17.38 -13.12
N LEU A 71 16.09 -17.12 -14.04
CA LEU A 71 16.17 -17.82 -15.33
C LEU A 71 16.38 -19.31 -15.17
N LYS A 72 17.17 -19.74 -14.18
CA LYS A 72 17.36 -21.17 -13.85
C LYS A 72 16.06 -21.84 -13.39
N ARG A 73 15.23 -21.15 -12.62
CA ARG A 73 13.90 -21.65 -12.20
C ARG A 73 12.96 -21.73 -13.40
N VAL A 74 12.91 -20.68 -14.22
CA VAL A 74 12.10 -20.63 -15.44
C VAL A 74 12.50 -21.72 -16.42
N GLY A 75 13.80 -22.01 -16.56
CA GLY A 75 14.30 -23.12 -17.37
C GLY A 75 13.85 -24.52 -16.92
N ARG A 76 13.35 -24.66 -15.68
CA ARG A 76 12.69 -25.87 -15.16
C ARG A 76 11.17 -25.87 -15.33
N GLY A 77 10.61 -24.84 -15.95
CA GLY A 77 9.17 -24.67 -16.14
C GLY A 77 8.47 -23.96 -14.98
N GLU A 78 9.22 -23.45 -14.00
CA GLU A 78 8.64 -22.67 -12.90
C GLU A 78 8.32 -21.25 -13.38
N ARG A 79 7.19 -20.71 -12.91
CA ARG A 79 6.83 -19.29 -13.06
C ARG A 79 7.24 -18.55 -11.79
N VAL A 80 7.71 -17.32 -11.94
CA VAL A 80 7.98 -16.41 -10.83
C VAL A 80 6.97 -15.27 -10.92
N ASP A 81 6.07 -15.18 -9.93
CA ASP A 81 4.99 -14.20 -9.91
C ASP A 81 5.26 -13.10 -8.88
N HIS A 82 4.92 -11.87 -9.26
CA HIS A 82 4.91 -10.69 -8.38
C HIS A 82 6.19 -10.51 -7.54
N TYR A 83 7.32 -10.78 -8.15
CA TYR A 83 8.62 -10.56 -7.51
C TYR A 83 8.91 -9.05 -7.50
N GLU A 84 8.91 -8.44 -6.33
CA GLU A 84 9.24 -7.03 -6.17
C GLU A 84 10.74 -6.84 -6.07
N THR A 85 11.27 -5.94 -6.89
CA THR A 85 12.70 -5.60 -6.91
C THR A 85 12.90 -4.16 -7.33
N VAL A 86 14.14 -3.69 -7.23
CA VAL A 86 14.52 -2.35 -7.68
C VAL A 86 15.27 -2.47 -8.99
N CYS A 87 14.84 -1.72 -9.98
CA CYS A 87 15.54 -1.57 -11.25
C CYS A 87 16.24 -0.22 -11.35
N VAL A 88 17.30 -0.15 -12.15
CA VAL A 88 18.02 1.09 -12.45
C VAL A 88 17.74 1.46 -13.91
N ARG A 89 17.21 2.64 -14.12
CA ARG A 89 16.95 3.20 -15.45
C ARG A 89 18.25 3.67 -16.10
N LYS A 90 18.21 3.91 -17.42
CA LYS A 90 19.34 4.47 -18.19
C LYS A 90 19.84 5.81 -17.62
N ASP A 91 18.96 6.63 -17.06
CA ASP A 91 19.28 7.91 -16.43
C ASP A 91 19.85 7.79 -15.01
N GLY A 92 20.01 6.56 -14.50
CA GLY A 92 20.50 6.26 -13.17
C GLY A 92 19.43 6.29 -12.07
N ARG A 93 18.17 6.61 -12.36
CA ARG A 93 17.08 6.56 -11.38
C ARG A 93 16.77 5.13 -10.99
N ARG A 94 16.50 4.94 -9.71
CA ARG A 94 15.99 3.68 -9.16
C ARG A 94 14.47 3.72 -9.15
N ILE A 95 13.85 2.64 -9.62
CA ILE A 95 12.41 2.45 -9.66
C ILE A 95 12.06 1.12 -8.99
N ASP A 96 10.98 1.10 -8.23
CA ASP A 96 10.41 -0.13 -7.70
C ASP A 96 9.55 -0.80 -8.76
N VAL A 97 9.77 -2.07 -9.02
CA VAL A 97 9.02 -2.83 -10.01
C VAL A 97 8.51 -4.13 -9.45
N SER A 98 7.30 -4.52 -9.86
CA SER A 98 6.76 -5.86 -9.68
C SER A 98 6.96 -6.64 -10.96
N VAL A 99 7.70 -7.74 -10.91
CA VAL A 99 8.12 -8.53 -12.07
C VAL A 99 7.47 -9.91 -12.04
N THR A 100 6.94 -10.33 -13.17
CA THR A 100 6.48 -11.70 -13.41
C THR A 100 7.31 -12.30 -14.53
N VAL A 101 7.95 -13.45 -14.28
CA VAL A 101 8.76 -14.14 -15.30
C VAL A 101 8.17 -15.52 -15.57
N SER A 102 7.90 -15.79 -16.85
CA SER A 102 7.25 -17.02 -17.31
C SER A 102 8.05 -17.71 -18.40
N PRO A 103 8.05 -19.05 -18.47
CA PRO A 103 8.70 -19.78 -19.55
C PRO A 103 7.99 -19.58 -20.88
N ILE A 104 8.76 -19.40 -21.96
CA ILE A 104 8.29 -19.43 -23.33
C ILE A 104 8.50 -20.83 -23.88
N TRP A 105 7.39 -21.48 -24.27
CA TRP A 105 7.42 -22.83 -24.80
C TRP A 105 7.51 -22.81 -26.34
N GLY A 106 8.44 -23.55 -26.86
CA GLY A 106 8.59 -23.79 -28.29
C GLY A 106 7.79 -24.98 -28.78
N THR A 107 7.86 -25.26 -30.06
CA THR A 107 7.29 -26.46 -30.69
C THR A 107 7.91 -27.71 -30.08
N GLY A 108 7.07 -28.66 -29.65
CA GLY A 108 7.53 -29.90 -29.02
C GLY A 108 7.70 -29.84 -27.49
N GLY A 109 7.18 -28.80 -26.81
CA GLY A 109 7.16 -28.70 -25.34
C GLY A 109 8.52 -28.40 -24.69
N LYS A 110 9.48 -27.93 -25.45
CA LYS A 110 10.77 -27.45 -24.91
C LYS A 110 10.71 -25.98 -24.59
N ILE A 111 11.27 -25.57 -23.43
CA ILE A 111 11.40 -24.14 -23.09
C ILE A 111 12.51 -23.54 -23.94
N ILE A 112 12.19 -22.48 -24.65
CA ILE A 112 13.09 -21.77 -25.58
C ILE A 112 13.53 -20.40 -25.09
N GLY A 113 12.93 -19.91 -24.00
CA GLY A 113 13.21 -18.59 -23.44
C GLY A 113 12.31 -18.25 -22.27
N ALA A 114 12.38 -17.00 -21.85
CA ALA A 114 11.58 -16.44 -20.78
C ALA A 114 10.91 -15.14 -21.24
N SER A 115 9.69 -14.90 -20.77
CA SER A 115 8.99 -13.62 -20.86
C SER A 115 8.99 -12.96 -19.49
N SER A 116 9.45 -11.72 -19.41
CA SER A 116 9.40 -10.88 -18.23
C SER A 116 8.40 -9.75 -18.43
N ILE A 117 7.44 -9.61 -17.53
CA ILE A 117 6.51 -8.48 -17.48
C ILE A 117 6.82 -7.71 -16.21
N ALA A 118 7.17 -6.42 -16.35
CA ALA A 118 7.48 -5.56 -15.23
C ALA A 118 6.54 -4.36 -15.21
N ARG A 119 6.00 -4.08 -14.03
CA ARG A 119 5.14 -2.93 -13.75
C ARG A 119 5.82 -2.00 -12.76
N ASP A 120 5.82 -0.70 -13.04
CA ASP A 120 6.26 0.32 -12.07
C ASP A 120 5.28 0.37 -10.89
N ILE A 121 5.79 0.15 -9.69
CA ILE A 121 5.04 0.23 -8.44
C ILE A 121 5.56 1.35 -7.53
N THR A 122 6.43 2.23 -8.05
CA THR A 122 7.06 3.31 -7.28
C THR A 122 6.00 4.20 -6.64
N HIS A 123 5.03 4.69 -7.44
CA HIS A 123 3.95 5.53 -6.92
C HIS A 123 3.04 4.79 -5.93
N CYS A 124 2.80 3.50 -6.12
CA CYS A 124 2.03 2.71 -5.15
C CYS A 124 2.76 2.65 -3.81
N LYS A 125 4.07 2.35 -3.83
CA LYS A 125 4.88 2.31 -2.62
C LYS A 125 5.04 3.68 -1.94
N GLU A 126 5.20 4.74 -2.73
CA GLU A 126 5.23 6.11 -2.20
C GLU A 126 3.91 6.49 -1.52
N ALA A 127 2.77 6.11 -2.11
CA ALA A 127 1.45 6.34 -1.51
C ALA A 127 1.18 5.49 -0.26
N GLU A 128 1.79 4.30 -0.18
CA GLU A 128 1.70 3.40 0.97
C GLU A 128 2.78 3.68 2.02
N ALA A 129 3.83 4.44 1.65
CA ALA A 129 4.91 4.78 2.57
C ALA A 129 4.34 5.50 3.81
N PRO A 130 4.76 5.09 5.02
CA PRO A 130 4.35 5.76 6.23
C PRO A 130 4.83 7.21 6.20
N THR A 131 3.89 8.15 6.18
CA THR A 131 4.24 9.55 6.38
C THR A 131 4.42 9.81 7.88
N PRO A 132 5.33 10.69 8.30
CA PRO A 132 5.49 11.05 9.73
C PRO A 132 4.17 11.45 10.38
N GLU A 133 3.27 12.08 9.64
CA GLU A 133 1.92 12.45 10.09
C GLU A 133 1.03 11.23 10.33
N ARG A 134 1.07 10.24 9.46
CA ARG A 134 0.32 8.98 9.61
C ARG A 134 0.79 8.16 10.81
N ASP A 135 2.09 8.09 11.01
CA ASP A 135 2.67 7.38 12.16
C ASP A 135 2.36 8.10 13.47
N THR A 136 2.44 9.43 13.48
CA THR A 136 2.03 10.25 14.62
C THR A 136 0.55 10.07 14.93
N LEU A 137 -0.32 10.09 13.92
CA LEU A 137 -1.76 9.89 14.11
C LEU A 137 -2.06 8.49 14.65
N ARG A 138 -1.42 7.44 14.12
CA ARG A 138 -1.55 6.07 14.64
C ARG A 138 -1.11 5.96 16.08
N TYR A 139 -0.01 6.60 16.43
CA TYR A 139 0.51 6.61 17.80
C TYR A 139 -0.45 7.33 18.75
N VAL A 140 -0.93 8.52 18.38
CA VAL A 140 -1.91 9.27 19.19
C VAL A 140 -3.22 8.52 19.32
N ALA A 141 -3.74 7.93 18.27
CA ALA A 141 -4.95 7.11 18.30
C ALA A 141 -4.79 5.88 19.24
N SER A 142 -3.64 5.21 19.18
CA SER A 142 -3.33 4.08 20.07
C SER A 142 -3.25 4.48 21.52
N LEU A 143 -2.59 5.61 21.83
CA LEU A 143 -2.53 6.16 23.19
C LEU A 143 -3.92 6.56 23.71
N ALA A 144 -4.71 7.22 22.84
CA ALA A 144 -6.07 7.64 23.20
C ALA A 144 -6.98 6.45 23.51
N ALA A 145 -6.92 5.39 22.68
CA ALA A 145 -7.68 4.16 22.94
C ALA A 145 -7.26 3.45 24.23
N GLY A 146 -5.95 3.36 24.50
CA GLY A 146 -5.43 2.79 25.75
C GLY A 146 -5.88 3.57 26.99
N ALA A 147 -5.72 4.89 26.96
CA ALA A 147 -6.14 5.77 28.05
C ALA A 147 -7.67 5.73 28.26
N ALA A 148 -8.45 5.70 27.19
CA ALA A 148 -9.89 5.58 27.26
C ALA A 148 -10.32 4.29 27.98
N HIS A 149 -9.68 3.17 27.65
CA HIS A 149 -9.97 1.89 28.30
C HIS A 149 -9.63 1.89 29.81
N GLU A 150 -8.48 2.46 30.17
CA GLU A 150 -8.04 2.59 31.56
C GLU A 150 -8.93 3.54 32.41
N ILE A 151 -9.50 4.59 31.75
CA ILE A 151 -10.42 5.52 32.42
C ILE A 151 -11.83 4.93 32.53
N ASN A 152 -12.31 4.24 31.50
CA ASN A 152 -13.65 3.64 31.51
C ASN A 152 -13.84 2.58 32.63
N ASN A 153 -12.79 1.81 32.95
CA ASN A 153 -12.86 0.80 33.99
C ASN A 153 -13.25 1.36 35.36
N PRO A 154 -12.53 2.32 35.98
CA PRO A 154 -12.92 2.91 37.25
C PRO A 154 -14.21 3.71 37.12
N LEU A 155 -14.50 4.33 35.99
CA LEU A 155 -15.70 5.10 35.75
C LEU A 155 -16.97 4.23 35.87
N MET A 156 -16.96 3.04 35.28
CA MET A 156 -18.05 2.06 35.38
C MET A 156 -18.33 1.64 36.85
N VAL A 157 -17.26 1.46 37.64
CA VAL A 157 -17.40 1.13 39.05
C VAL A 157 -18.05 2.28 39.84
N ILE A 158 -17.63 3.53 39.57
CA ILE A 158 -18.17 4.72 40.23
C ILE A 158 -19.65 4.91 39.86
N ILE A 159 -20.02 4.75 38.59
CA ILE A 159 -21.40 4.84 38.10
C ILE A 159 -22.27 3.80 38.83
N GLY A 160 -21.82 2.54 38.85
CA GLY A 160 -22.59 1.47 39.54
C GLY A 160 -22.81 1.74 41.02
N HIS A 161 -21.80 2.28 41.73
CA HIS A 161 -21.97 2.67 43.12
C HIS A 161 -22.89 3.88 43.32
N ALA A 162 -22.83 4.87 42.41
CA ALA A 162 -23.72 6.03 42.45
C ALA A 162 -25.18 5.63 42.21
N GLU A 163 -25.44 4.72 41.25
CA GLU A 163 -26.78 4.18 40.99
C GLU A 163 -27.33 3.43 42.22
N LEU A 164 -26.51 2.56 42.84
CA LEU A 164 -26.90 1.83 44.05
C LEU A 164 -27.19 2.76 45.27
N LEU A 165 -26.48 3.90 45.34
CA LEU A 165 -26.73 4.92 46.34
C LEU A 165 -28.01 5.71 46.05
N ALA A 166 -28.30 6.00 44.79
CA ALA A 166 -29.52 6.70 44.36
C ALA A 166 -30.80 5.97 44.83
N ASP A 167 -30.75 4.64 44.84
CA ASP A 167 -31.88 3.80 45.28
C ASP A 167 -32.06 3.76 46.82
N LYS A 168 -31.00 4.07 47.57
CA LYS A 168 -31.00 4.01 49.04
C LYS A 168 -31.23 5.34 49.73
N VAL A 169 -30.99 6.45 49.03
CA VAL A 169 -31.07 7.80 49.62
C VAL A 169 -32.44 8.41 49.39
N GLY A 170 -33.01 8.99 50.44
CA GLY A 170 -34.30 9.70 50.36
C GLY A 170 -34.22 10.94 49.47
N THR A 171 -35.36 11.58 49.25
CA THR A 171 -35.55 12.69 48.28
C THR A 171 -34.56 13.84 48.43
N GLN A 172 -34.03 14.09 49.62
CA GLN A 172 -33.09 15.19 49.88
C GLN A 172 -31.65 14.96 49.36
N GLY A 173 -31.22 13.69 49.25
CA GLY A 173 -29.89 13.34 48.70
C GLY A 173 -29.90 12.97 47.23
N ARG A 174 -31.06 12.67 46.64
CA ARG A 174 -31.20 12.18 45.30
C ARG A 174 -30.74 13.22 44.23
N GLY A 175 -31.00 14.51 44.47
CA GLY A 175 -30.57 15.58 43.57
C GLY A 175 -29.05 15.69 43.45
N GLN A 176 -28.28 15.42 44.50
CA GLN A 176 -26.83 15.44 44.47
C GLN A 176 -26.27 14.23 43.70
N ILE A 177 -26.89 13.07 43.85
CA ILE A 177 -26.50 11.86 43.11
C ILE A 177 -26.82 11.99 41.65
N ASP A 178 -27.94 12.60 41.26
CA ASP A 178 -28.30 12.87 39.88
C ASP A 178 -27.30 13.84 39.19
N GLU A 179 -26.77 14.83 39.92
CA GLU A 179 -25.71 15.70 39.43
C GLU A 179 -24.38 14.95 39.22
N ILE A 180 -24.03 14.05 40.12
CA ILE A 180 -22.84 13.19 40.01
C ILE A 180 -22.97 12.28 38.76
N LEU A 181 -24.10 11.63 38.56
CA LEU A 181 -24.37 10.78 37.40
C LEU A 181 -24.31 11.55 36.09
N LYS A 182 -24.84 12.78 36.06
CA LYS A 182 -24.70 13.66 34.90
C LYS A 182 -23.25 14.02 34.58
N ALA A 183 -22.43 14.31 35.59
CA ALA A 183 -21.02 14.59 35.45
C ALA A 183 -20.25 13.36 34.92
N LEU A 184 -20.54 12.17 35.45
CA LEU A 184 -19.96 10.90 35.03
C LEU A 184 -20.31 10.58 33.57
N SER A 185 -21.56 10.77 33.14
CA SER A 185 -21.99 10.61 31.72
C SER A 185 -21.23 11.54 30.81
N ARG A 186 -21.00 12.78 31.25
CA ARG A 186 -20.21 13.73 30.45
C ARG A 186 -18.73 13.31 30.28
N ILE A 187 -18.14 12.72 31.31
CA ILE A 187 -16.79 12.15 31.24
C ILE A 187 -16.77 10.97 30.27
N GLN A 188 -17.76 10.08 30.31
CA GLN A 188 -17.87 8.96 29.36
C GLN A 188 -17.95 9.44 27.92
N GLU A 189 -18.70 10.49 27.62
CA GLU A 189 -18.76 11.05 26.28
C GLU A 189 -17.40 11.56 25.78
N ILE A 190 -16.63 12.22 26.67
CA ILE A 190 -15.26 12.68 26.33
C ILE A 190 -14.36 11.47 26.04
N VAL A 191 -14.40 10.44 26.87
CA VAL A 191 -13.58 9.24 26.70
C VAL A 191 -13.95 8.50 25.40
N MET A 192 -15.24 8.38 25.06
CA MET A 192 -15.67 7.78 23.79
C MET A 192 -15.23 8.59 22.57
N ARG A 193 -15.09 9.92 22.70
CA ARG A 193 -14.50 10.75 21.62
C ARG A 193 -13.01 10.50 21.46
N MET A 194 -12.26 10.27 22.54
CA MET A 194 -10.84 9.90 22.50
C MET A 194 -10.61 8.61 21.71
N GLU A 195 -11.48 7.60 21.86
CA GLU A 195 -11.39 6.33 21.12
C GLU A 195 -11.58 6.52 19.59
N ARG A 196 -12.26 7.58 19.17
CA ARG A 196 -12.61 7.88 17.77
C ARG A 196 -11.74 8.94 17.12
N VAL A 197 -10.56 9.24 17.67
CA VAL A 197 -9.63 10.18 17.05
C VAL A 197 -9.17 9.65 15.69
N THR A 198 -9.57 10.32 14.61
CA THR A 198 -9.21 9.98 13.23
C THR A 198 -8.20 10.93 12.62
N ARG A 199 -8.06 12.14 13.19
CA ARG A 199 -7.12 13.17 12.76
C ARG A 199 -6.67 13.98 13.97
N ILE A 200 -5.55 14.67 13.85
CA ILE A 200 -5.04 15.57 14.88
C ILE A 200 -5.44 17.00 14.51
N GLU A 201 -6.31 17.60 15.31
CA GLU A 201 -6.59 19.03 15.26
C GLU A 201 -6.26 19.66 16.61
N LEU A 202 -5.46 20.73 16.57
CA LEU A 202 -5.07 21.46 17.75
C LEU A 202 -6.06 22.60 18.01
N SER A 203 -6.38 22.79 19.27
CA SER A 203 -7.27 23.89 19.69
C SER A 203 -6.53 25.22 19.62
N GLU A 204 -7.08 26.20 18.92
CA GLU A 204 -6.55 27.56 18.80
C GLU A 204 -6.68 28.41 20.10
N LYS A 205 -6.84 27.80 21.26
CA LYS A 205 -7.24 28.53 22.47
C LYS A 205 -6.08 28.95 23.36
N ALA A 206 -6.10 30.25 23.58
CA ALA A 206 -5.47 31.05 24.62
C ALA A 206 -3.92 31.15 24.58
N PRO A 207 -3.36 32.39 24.63
CA PRO A 207 -1.92 32.65 24.49
C PRO A 207 -1.05 32.14 25.65
N TYR A 208 -1.62 31.47 26.65
CA TYR A 208 -0.93 31.00 27.85
C TYR A 208 -1.10 29.50 28.15
N LEU A 209 -1.83 28.73 27.29
CA LEU A 209 -1.96 27.29 27.45
C LEU A 209 -1.22 26.59 26.30
N PRO A 210 -0.55 25.44 26.56
CA PRO A 210 0.00 24.63 25.48
C PRO A 210 -1.10 24.20 24.52
N GLU A 211 -0.74 24.07 23.23
CA GLU A 211 -1.64 23.53 22.21
C GLU A 211 -2.23 22.18 22.67
N MET A 212 -3.52 22.10 22.75
CA MET A 212 -4.25 20.91 23.19
C MET A 212 -4.99 20.29 22.02
N LEU A 213 -5.05 18.97 22.03
CA LEU A 213 -5.80 18.19 21.06
C LEU A 213 -7.31 18.55 21.14
N ASP A 214 -7.90 19.00 20.03
CA ASP A 214 -9.34 19.21 19.91
C ASP A 214 -10.03 17.87 19.59
N LEU A 215 -10.53 17.22 20.64
CA LEU A 215 -11.18 15.91 20.52
C LEU A 215 -12.47 15.94 19.70
N ILE A 216 -13.17 17.08 19.64
CA ILE A 216 -14.41 17.22 18.88
C ILE A 216 -14.07 17.19 17.39
N ARG A 217 -13.21 18.09 16.94
CA ARG A 217 -12.79 18.19 15.53
C ARG A 217 -11.99 16.97 15.09
N SER A 218 -11.14 16.41 15.98
CA SER A 218 -10.32 15.24 15.67
C SER A 218 -11.13 13.95 15.52
N SER A 219 -12.35 13.87 16.07
CA SER A 219 -13.24 12.70 16.00
C SER A 219 -14.35 12.79 14.95
N GLU A 220 -14.51 13.92 14.29
CA GLU A 220 -15.48 14.08 13.20
C GLU A 220 -14.97 13.45 11.90
N PRO A 221 -15.82 12.74 11.12
CA PRO A 221 -15.45 12.25 9.80
C PRO A 221 -15.19 13.42 8.86
N GLU A 222 -14.17 13.31 8.00
CA GLU A 222 -13.94 14.29 6.93
C GLU A 222 -15.18 14.39 6.04
N LEU A 223 -15.72 15.61 5.89
CA LEU A 223 -16.75 15.89 4.91
C LEU A 223 -16.15 15.71 3.51
N PRO A 224 -16.80 14.97 2.60
CA PRO A 224 -16.32 14.86 1.22
C PRO A 224 -16.26 16.26 0.60
N LEU A 225 -15.09 16.62 0.10
CA LEU A 225 -14.89 17.82 -0.70
C LEU A 225 -15.74 17.69 -1.98
N HIS A 226 -16.69 18.59 -2.14
CA HIS A 226 -17.52 18.74 -3.35
C HIS A 226 -16.72 19.32 -4.50
#